data_7ea585873fdd40bd575194486a914b5d
#
_entry.id   7ea585873fdd40bd575194486a914b5d
#
_cell.length_a   1.000
_cell.length_b   1.000
_cell.length_c   1.000
_cell.angle_alpha   90.00
_cell.angle_beta   90.00
_cell.angle_gamma   90.00
#
_symmetry.space_group_name_H-M   'P 1'
#
loop_
_entity.id
_entity.type
_entity.pdbx_description
1 polymer ?
#
loop_
_entity_poly.entity_id
_entity_poly.type
_entity_poly.pdbx_seq_one_letter_code
_entity_poly.pdbx_strand_id
1 'polypeptide(L)' 'MKLDADLRGDVEKELEWDPRFDARDIGVAVKAGVVTLSGEVRSYAERWAAQGAAQLVSGVKAIANEIEVK' A
#
# COMPACT_ATOMS: atom_id res chain seq x y z
N MET A 1 18.53 3.39 -7.80
CA MET A 1 17.20 2.91 -8.22
C MET A 1 16.81 1.69 -7.39
N LYS A 2 15.60 1.68 -6.81
CA LYS A 2 15.12 0.52 -6.06
C LYS A 2 14.53 -0.52 -6.98
N LEU A 3 14.78 -1.79 -6.68
CA LEU A 3 14.09 -2.89 -7.33
C LEU A 3 12.63 -2.95 -6.87
N ASP A 4 11.75 -3.49 -7.70
CA ASP A 4 10.34 -3.63 -7.35
C ASP A 4 10.15 -4.45 -6.05
N ALA A 5 10.97 -5.47 -5.84
CA ALA A 5 10.92 -6.26 -4.60
C ALA A 5 11.28 -5.44 -3.37
N ASP A 6 12.28 -4.57 -3.46
CA ASP A 6 12.66 -3.69 -2.36
C ASP A 6 11.57 -2.68 -2.07
N LEU A 7 10.99 -2.12 -3.12
CA LEU A 7 9.91 -1.15 -3.01
C LEU A 7 8.67 -1.79 -2.37
N ARG A 8 8.33 -3.02 -2.77
CA ARG A 8 7.23 -3.76 -2.17
C ARG A 8 7.45 -3.95 -0.67
N GLY A 9 8.65 -4.36 -0.28
CA GLY A 9 8.98 -4.54 1.14
C GLY A 9 8.86 -3.25 1.93
N ASP A 10 9.29 -2.13 1.37
CA ASP A 10 9.18 -0.82 2.01
C ASP A 10 7.72 -0.41 2.19
N VAL A 11 6.88 -0.64 1.18
CA VAL A 11 5.45 -0.35 1.26
C VAL A 11 4.79 -1.23 2.32
N GLU A 12 5.11 -2.52 2.34
CA GLU A 12 4.57 -3.44 3.33
C GLU A 12 4.92 -3.02 4.75
N LYS A 13 6.15 -2.54 4.97
CA LYS A 13 6.57 -2.03 6.29
C LYS A 13 5.79 -0.80 6.72
N GLU A 14 5.56 0.14 5.80
CA GLU A 14 4.78 1.33 6.11
C GLU A 14 3.35 0.96 6.49
N LEU A 15 2.76 -0.02 5.81
CA LEU A 15 1.42 -0.49 6.13
C LEU A 15 1.39 -1.17 7.50
N GLU A 16 2.40 -1.97 7.84
CA GLU A 16 2.49 -2.64 9.15
C GLU A 16 2.56 -1.66 10.32
N TRP A 17 3.21 -0.52 10.12
CA TRP A 17 3.39 0.48 11.17
C TRP A 17 2.14 1.36 11.38
N ASP A 18 1.17 1.31 10.47
CA ASP A 18 -0.02 2.15 10.58
C ASP A 18 -1.08 1.44 11.42
N PRO A 19 -1.48 2.02 12.57
CA PRO A 19 -2.45 1.38 13.45
C PRO A 19 -3.90 1.49 12.98
N ARG A 20 -4.17 2.22 11.90
CA ARG A 20 -5.52 2.48 11.43
C ARG A 20 -6.17 1.29 10.73
N PHE A 21 -5.38 0.30 10.33
CA PHE A 21 -5.89 -0.88 9.63
C PHE A 21 -4.97 -2.08 9.88
N ASP A 22 -5.45 -3.27 9.53
CA ASP A 22 -4.65 -4.48 9.63
C ASP A 22 -3.94 -4.73 8.29
N ALA A 23 -2.62 -4.63 8.29
CA ALA A 23 -1.81 -4.81 7.09
C ALA A 23 -1.97 -6.21 6.47
N ARG A 24 -2.40 -7.21 7.25
CA ARG A 24 -2.62 -8.56 6.73
C ARG A 24 -3.79 -8.62 5.75
N ASP A 25 -4.69 -7.64 5.81
CA ASP A 25 -5.86 -7.58 4.91
C ASP A 25 -5.55 -6.85 3.61
N ILE A 26 -4.32 -6.33 3.47
CA ILE A 26 -3.93 -5.54 2.31
C ILE A 26 -2.81 -6.24 1.55
N GLY A 27 -3.07 -6.50 0.27
CA GLY A 27 -2.07 -7.04 -0.64
C GLY A 27 -1.31 -5.92 -1.33
N VAL A 28 -0.02 -6.12 -1.53
CA VAL A 28 0.84 -5.15 -2.22
C VAL A 28 1.53 -5.84 -3.39
N ALA A 29 1.42 -5.24 -4.56
CA ALA A 29 2.18 -5.66 -5.73
C ALA A 29 2.88 -4.44 -6.33
N VAL A 30 4.08 -4.62 -6.85
CA VAL A 30 4.85 -3.53 -7.46
C VAL A 30 5.37 -3.99 -8.81
N LYS A 31 5.14 -3.15 -9.82
CA LYS A 31 5.67 -3.39 -11.16
C LYS A 31 6.12 -2.06 -11.74
N ALA A 32 7.40 -1.99 -12.11
CA ALA A 32 7.99 -0.79 -12.72
C ALA A 32 7.74 0.49 -11.89
N GLY A 33 7.77 0.36 -10.56
CA GLY A 33 7.55 1.48 -9.65
C GLY A 33 6.09 1.83 -9.40
N VAL A 34 5.16 1.13 -10.05
CA VAL A 34 3.71 1.31 -9.83
C VAL A 34 3.26 0.33 -8.76
N VAL A 35 2.68 0.84 -7.69
CA VAL A 35 2.20 0.04 -6.56
C VAL A 35 0.71 -0.22 -6.73
N THR A 36 0.31 -1.48 -6.65
CA THR A 36 -1.10 -1.87 -6.62
C THR A 36 -1.44 -2.35 -5.22
N LEU A 37 -2.41 -1.70 -4.60
CA LEU A 37 -2.95 -2.11 -3.31
C LEU A 37 -4.27 -2.83 -3.54
N SER A 38 -4.44 -3.97 -2.88
CA SER A 38 -5.67 -4.77 -2.99
C SER A 38 -6.09 -5.26 -1.62
N GLY A 39 -7.28 -5.82 -1.53
CA GLY A 39 -7.81 -6.35 -0.28
C GLY A 39 -9.10 -5.67 0.13
N GLU A 40 -9.42 -5.77 1.42
CA GLU A 40 -10.67 -5.24 1.97
C GLU A 40 -10.40 -4.46 3.24
N VAL A 41 -11.12 -3.34 3.38
CA VAL A 41 -11.11 -2.53 4.60
C VAL A 41 -12.55 -2.21 4.98
N ARG A 42 -12.75 -1.68 6.18
CA ARG A 42 -14.10 -1.43 6.73
C ARG A 42 -14.61 -0.01 6.45
N SER A 43 -13.74 0.89 6.04
CA SER A 43 -14.12 2.28 5.81
C SER A 43 -13.29 2.92 4.71
N TYR A 44 -13.81 3.98 4.13
CA TYR A 44 -13.05 4.78 3.16
C TYR A 44 -11.85 5.46 3.82
N ALA A 45 -11.95 5.80 5.11
CA ALA A 45 -10.83 6.36 5.85
C ALA A 45 -9.65 5.39 5.87
N GLU A 46 -9.89 4.09 6.09
CA GLU A 46 -8.84 3.08 6.05
C GLU A 46 -8.24 2.94 4.65
N ARG A 47 -9.08 2.98 3.61
CA ARG A 47 -8.62 2.93 2.22
C ARG A 47 -7.70 4.09 1.89
N TRP A 48 -8.07 5.30 2.29
CA TRP A 48 -7.24 6.49 2.09
C TRP A 48 -5.95 6.43 2.91
N ALA A 49 -6.02 5.89 4.14
CA ALA A 49 -4.86 5.72 4.99
C ALA A 49 -3.84 4.78 4.35
N ALA A 50 -4.28 3.68 3.77
CA ALA A 50 -3.40 2.75 3.08
C ALA A 50 -2.70 3.40 1.90
N GLN A 51 -3.43 4.16 1.10
CA GLN A 51 -2.85 4.89 -0.03
C GLN A 51 -1.82 5.92 0.45
N GLY A 52 -2.16 6.67 1.49
CA GLY A 52 -1.25 7.66 2.06
C GLY A 52 0.04 7.05 2.58
N ALA A 53 -0.05 5.91 3.26
CA ALA A 53 1.13 5.20 3.74
C ALA A 53 2.03 4.76 2.58
N ALA A 54 1.44 4.24 1.51
CA ALA A 54 2.22 3.83 0.34
C ALA A 54 2.88 5.02 -0.37
N GLN A 55 2.23 6.18 -0.39
CA GLN A 55 2.78 7.39 -0.99
C GLN A 55 4.00 7.93 -0.26
N LEU A 56 4.15 7.63 1.02
CA LEU A 56 5.31 8.06 1.81
C LEU A 56 6.58 7.31 1.43
N VAL A 57 6.46 6.20 0.74
CA VAL A 57 7.62 5.38 0.36
C VAL A 57 8.35 6.01 -0.82
N SER A 58 9.64 6.23 -0.64
CA SER A 58 10.50 6.77 -1.68
C SER A 58 10.63 5.78 -2.85
N GLY A 59 10.45 6.25 -4.06
CA GLY A 59 10.55 5.44 -5.27
C GLY A 59 9.22 5.04 -5.89
N VAL A 60 8.11 5.28 -5.20
CA VAL A 60 6.77 5.02 -5.75
C VAL A 60 6.45 6.04 -6.83
N LYS A 61 6.17 5.56 -8.04
CA LYS A 61 5.83 6.43 -9.17
C LYS A 61 4.33 6.69 -9.26
N ALA A 62 3.53 5.68 -8.95
CA ALA A 62 2.09 5.78 -9.00
C ALA A 62 1.48 4.70 -8.11
N ILE A 63 0.24 4.89 -7.71
CA ILE A 63 -0.49 3.92 -6.88
C ILE A 63 -1.83 3.63 -7.53
N ALA A 64 -2.11 2.34 -7.74
CA ALA A 64 -3.42 1.85 -8.12
C ALA A 64 -4.09 1.31 -6.87
N ASN A 65 -5.10 2.01 -6.37
CA ASN A 65 -5.78 1.61 -5.15
C ASN A 65 -7.03 0.80 -5.52
N GLU A 66 -6.89 -0.53 -5.41
CA GLU A 66 -7.98 -1.47 -5.71
C GLU A 66 -8.57 -2.07 -4.44
N ILE A 67 -8.34 -1.43 -3.31
CA ILE A 67 -8.89 -1.87 -2.02
C ILE A 67 -10.40 -1.68 -2.03
N GLU A 68 -11.13 -2.71 -1.60
CA GLU A 68 -12.58 -2.65 -1.47
C GLU A 68 -12.98 -2.23 -0.06
N VAL A 69 -13.99 -1.39 0.02
CA VAL A 69 -14.60 -0.99 1.30
C VAL A 69 -15.85 -1.82 1.51
N LYS A 70 -15.92 -2.47 2.66
CA LYS A 70 -17.08 -3.33 3.01
C LYS A 70 -17.75 -2.92 4.30
#